data_f7e84ef90dbe91f72871477085a118f3
#
_entry.id   f7e84ef90dbe91f72871477085a118f3
#
_cell.length_a   1.000
_cell.length_b   1.000
_cell.length_c   1.000
_cell.angle_alpha   90.00
_cell.angle_beta   90.00
_cell.angle_gamma   90.00
#
_symmetry.space_group_name_H-M   'P 1'
#
loop_
_entity.id
_entity.type
_entity.pdbx_description
1 polymer ?
#
loop_
_entity_poly.entity_id
_entity_poly.type
_entity_poly.pdbx_seq_one_letter_code
_entity_poly.pdbx_strand_id
1 'polypeptide(L)'
;MKAEHSKQILSPMRFLAVILITNSHIGPLYPPQLQFLSTGGALGNSLFFFCSGFALYLSNRNAGVVPWVIRRFTRIYPSLWIFMAVCVLGGIQSFRLPDIFIPTFWFLQAILVFYVLFFYSVKFFKRQLWKVCTVFVLPLLATYFCVPHQGWIIENTEHNHFLHWYFYYIIMLLGAIAAQRQTNTEIPSSIARTLSAVLFIAAVYYCLKIYILHTVRPLYDVQLCIPILLALFSIYTFQLSKSLSERLSRPGCGKAASVVNYIASLTLDIYIVQFVIMGYFTRYAFPFGYFGSIVAILLAAGILNRISKYVTSFLRARLS
;
A
#
# COMPACT_ATOMS: atom_id res chain seq x y z
N MET A 1 -4.24 -7.75 23.58
CA MET A 1 -3.68 -8.97 22.94
C MET A 1 -3.99 -9.09 21.44
N LYS A 2 -5.27 -9.06 20.99
CA LYS A 2 -5.61 -9.24 19.55
C LYS A 2 -5.07 -8.16 18.59
N ALA A 3 -5.04 -6.89 18.99
CA ALA A 3 -4.58 -5.80 18.11
C ALA A 3 -3.06 -5.78 17.91
N GLU A 4 -2.30 -6.15 18.91
CA GLU A 4 -0.84 -6.18 18.87
C GLU A 4 -0.33 -7.37 18.05
N HIS A 5 -0.90 -8.54 18.27
CA HIS A 5 -0.66 -9.73 17.46
C HIS A 5 -0.98 -9.50 15.97
N SER A 6 -2.09 -8.82 15.67
CA SER A 6 -2.45 -8.47 14.29
C SER A 6 -1.47 -7.49 13.64
N LYS A 7 -0.88 -6.57 14.40
CA LYS A 7 0.17 -5.69 13.89
C LYS A 7 1.43 -6.48 13.53
N GLN A 8 1.84 -7.41 14.37
CA GLN A 8 3.01 -8.25 14.14
C GLN A 8 2.86 -9.11 12.89
N ILE A 9 1.69 -9.73 12.68
CA ILE A 9 1.40 -10.53 11.48
C ILE A 9 1.51 -9.71 10.20
N LEU A 10 1.09 -8.45 10.20
CA LEU A 10 1.13 -7.60 9.02
C LEU A 10 2.46 -6.90 8.77
N SER A 11 3.37 -6.91 9.76
CA SER A 11 4.64 -6.18 9.64
C SER A 11 5.53 -6.66 8.49
N PRO A 12 5.76 -7.97 8.27
CA PRO A 12 6.56 -8.42 7.13
C PRO A 12 5.92 -8.04 5.77
N MET A 13 4.60 -8.12 5.67
CA MET A 13 3.88 -7.74 4.46
C MET A 13 3.98 -6.24 4.17
N ARG A 14 3.84 -5.38 5.19
CA ARG A 14 4.02 -3.93 5.06
C ARG A 14 5.45 -3.55 4.73
N PHE A 15 6.42 -4.22 5.34
CA PHE A 15 7.83 -4.06 5.03
C PHE A 15 8.12 -4.33 3.55
N LEU A 16 7.60 -5.45 3.02
CA LEU A 16 7.72 -5.76 1.59
C LEU A 16 7.00 -4.72 0.71
N ALA A 17 5.81 -4.26 1.11
CA ALA A 17 5.07 -3.23 0.39
C ALA A 17 5.88 -1.94 0.26
N VAL A 18 6.53 -1.48 1.35
CA VAL A 18 7.40 -0.29 1.33
C VAL A 18 8.54 -0.47 0.34
N ILE A 19 9.23 -1.60 0.38
CA ILE A 19 10.35 -1.86 -0.54
C ILE A 19 9.88 -1.79 -2.00
N LEU A 20 8.79 -2.48 -2.33
CA LEU A 20 8.26 -2.55 -3.70
C LEU A 20 7.77 -1.19 -4.20
N ILE A 21 7.06 -0.42 -3.37
CA ILE A 21 6.56 0.91 -3.73
C ILE A 21 7.73 1.88 -3.90
N THR A 22 8.65 1.94 -2.94
CA THR A 22 9.80 2.83 -3.02
C THR A 22 10.67 2.50 -4.23
N ASN A 23 10.94 1.20 -4.47
CA ASN A 23 11.70 0.77 -5.63
C ASN A 23 11.06 1.21 -6.96
N SER A 24 9.74 1.16 -7.08
CA SER A 24 9.05 1.58 -8.31
C SER A 24 9.15 3.08 -8.60
N HIS A 25 9.44 3.89 -7.59
CA HIS A 25 9.59 5.34 -7.74
C HIS A 25 11.05 5.79 -7.91
N ILE A 26 12.02 4.96 -7.56
CA ILE A 26 13.47 5.25 -7.65
C ILE A 26 14.01 5.18 -9.10
N GLY A 27 13.18 4.94 -10.10
CA GLY A 27 13.58 4.80 -11.51
C GLY A 27 14.60 5.83 -12.02
N PRO A 28 14.41 7.13 -11.76
CA PRO A 28 15.38 8.15 -12.19
C PRO A 28 16.77 8.03 -11.58
N LEU A 29 16.95 7.25 -10.53
CA LEU A 29 18.24 7.03 -9.85
C LEU A 29 18.97 5.78 -10.35
N TYR A 30 18.32 4.95 -11.17
CA TYR A 30 18.96 3.82 -11.85
C TYR A 30 19.69 4.29 -13.10
N PRO A 31 20.82 3.68 -13.46
CA PRO A 31 21.40 3.85 -14.81
C PRO A 31 20.38 3.38 -15.87
N PRO A 32 20.39 3.95 -17.08
CA PRO A 32 19.41 3.62 -18.12
C PRO A 32 19.26 2.11 -18.37
N GLN A 33 20.37 1.36 -18.32
CA GLN A 33 20.40 -0.08 -18.53
C GLN A 33 19.70 -0.89 -17.42
N LEU A 34 19.56 -0.33 -16.23
CA LEU A 34 18.96 -0.96 -15.05
C LEU A 34 17.58 -0.39 -14.68
N GLN A 35 17.06 0.56 -15.45
CA GLN A 35 15.76 1.19 -15.16
C GLN A 35 14.60 0.19 -15.12
N PHE A 36 14.68 -0.94 -15.84
CA PHE A 36 13.69 -2.02 -15.79
C PHE A 36 13.54 -2.63 -14.39
N LEU A 37 14.55 -2.47 -13.50
CA LEU A 37 14.46 -2.91 -12.10
C LEU A 37 13.57 -2.00 -11.25
N SER A 38 13.28 -0.77 -11.71
CA SER A 38 12.38 0.16 -11.04
C SER A 38 10.93 -0.24 -11.24
N THR A 39 10.52 -1.26 -10.52
CA THR A 39 9.21 -1.87 -10.66
C THR A 39 8.68 -2.35 -9.31
N GLY A 40 7.43 -2.82 -9.26
CA GLY A 40 6.82 -3.38 -8.05
C GLY A 40 5.73 -2.52 -7.43
N GLY A 41 5.47 -1.31 -7.95
CA GLY A 41 4.49 -0.39 -7.37
C GLY A 41 3.10 -1.00 -7.19
N ALA A 42 2.58 -1.66 -8.22
CA ALA A 42 1.25 -2.28 -8.13
C ALA A 42 1.21 -3.46 -7.14
N LEU A 43 2.27 -4.28 -7.12
CA LEU A 43 2.41 -5.35 -6.13
C LEU A 43 2.46 -4.76 -4.71
N GLY A 44 3.25 -3.72 -4.49
CA GLY A 44 3.35 -3.04 -3.20
C GLY A 44 2.05 -2.37 -2.76
N ASN A 45 1.36 -1.68 -3.67
CA ASN A 45 0.05 -1.07 -3.41
C ASN A 45 -1.00 -2.12 -3.04
N SER A 46 -1.02 -3.27 -3.73
CA SER A 46 -1.93 -4.37 -3.41
C SER A 46 -1.72 -4.88 -1.98
N LEU A 47 -0.46 -5.07 -1.57
CA LEU A 47 -0.14 -5.46 -0.20
C LEU A 47 -0.59 -4.41 0.82
N PHE A 48 -0.39 -3.13 0.51
CA PHE A 48 -0.78 -2.04 1.40
C PHE A 48 -2.30 -1.97 1.58
N PHE A 49 -3.08 -2.04 0.49
CA PHE A 49 -4.54 -2.03 0.58
C PHE A 49 -5.08 -3.27 1.29
N PHE A 50 -4.51 -4.45 1.06
CA PHE A 50 -4.85 -5.65 1.80
C PHE A 50 -4.61 -5.49 3.30
N CYS A 51 -3.42 -5.03 3.70
CA CYS A 51 -3.09 -4.74 5.11
C CYS A 51 -4.03 -3.70 5.73
N SER A 52 -4.44 -2.71 4.95
CA SER A 52 -5.37 -1.67 5.39
C SER A 52 -6.75 -2.26 5.65
N GLY A 53 -7.30 -3.05 4.75
CA GLY A 53 -8.59 -3.74 4.92
C GLY A 53 -8.60 -4.67 6.13
N PHE A 54 -7.54 -5.47 6.30
CA PHE A 54 -7.37 -6.34 7.44
C PHE A 54 -7.38 -5.57 8.77
N ALA A 55 -6.55 -4.53 8.88
CA ALA A 55 -6.45 -3.72 10.10
C ALA A 55 -7.73 -2.94 10.40
N LEU A 56 -8.39 -2.43 9.35
CA LEU A 56 -9.65 -1.70 9.46
C LEU A 56 -10.78 -2.60 9.98
N TYR A 57 -10.90 -3.81 9.47
CA TYR A 57 -11.92 -4.75 9.91
C TYR A 57 -11.80 -5.05 11.41
N LEU A 58 -10.58 -5.29 11.91
CA LEU A 58 -10.34 -5.57 13.32
C LEU A 58 -10.59 -4.36 14.22
N SER A 59 -10.32 -3.15 13.73
CA SER A 59 -10.50 -1.90 14.51
C SER A 59 -11.95 -1.39 14.52
N ASN A 60 -12.83 -1.92 13.67
CA ASN A 60 -14.17 -1.37 13.42
C ASN A 60 -15.29 -2.08 14.20
N ARG A 61 -14.95 -2.91 15.19
CA ARG A 61 -15.93 -3.85 15.78
C ARG A 61 -17.19 -3.21 16.39
N ASN A 62 -17.14 -1.93 16.87
CA ASN A 62 -18.30 -1.25 17.47
C ASN A 62 -18.20 0.29 17.42
N ALA A 63 -17.55 0.87 16.43
CA ALA A 63 -17.37 2.31 16.39
C ALA A 63 -18.51 3.02 15.63
N GLY A 64 -19.02 4.11 16.23
CA GLY A 64 -19.84 5.07 15.51
C GLY A 64 -19.07 5.74 14.36
N VAL A 65 -19.79 6.40 13.45
CA VAL A 65 -19.21 7.07 12.26
C VAL A 65 -18.17 8.12 12.68
N VAL A 66 -18.52 9.00 13.61
CA VAL A 66 -17.66 10.12 14.01
C VAL A 66 -16.35 9.66 14.63
N PRO A 67 -16.31 8.80 15.67
CA PRO A 67 -15.06 8.28 16.20
C PRO A 67 -14.24 7.49 15.17
N TRP A 68 -14.90 6.88 14.19
CA TRP A 68 -14.22 6.15 13.13
C TRP A 68 -13.50 7.12 12.19
N VAL A 69 -14.16 8.17 11.72
CA VAL A 69 -13.59 9.21 10.84
C VAL A 69 -12.44 9.93 11.56
N ILE A 70 -12.61 10.37 12.80
CA ILE A 70 -11.56 11.04 13.58
C ILE A 70 -10.29 10.17 13.66
N ARG A 71 -10.42 8.86 13.92
CA ARG A 71 -9.26 7.96 13.96
C ARG A 71 -8.54 7.84 12.61
N ARG A 72 -9.23 7.98 11.47
CA ARG A 72 -8.62 7.94 10.14
C ARG A 72 -7.96 9.26 9.80
N PHE A 73 -8.65 10.35 10.09
CA PHE A 73 -8.13 11.70 9.94
C PHE A 73 -6.82 11.87 10.72
N THR A 74 -6.84 11.58 12.02
CA THR A 74 -5.66 11.73 12.90
C THR A 74 -4.50 10.77 12.54
N ARG A 75 -4.72 9.79 11.67
CA ARG A 75 -3.67 8.89 11.19
C ARG A 75 -2.93 9.44 9.96
N ILE A 76 -3.62 10.17 9.07
CA ILE A 76 -3.06 10.60 7.78
C ILE A 76 -2.64 12.07 7.81
N TYR A 77 -3.54 12.93 8.24
CA TYR A 77 -3.38 14.37 8.08
C TYR A 77 -2.24 15.01 8.89
N PRO A 78 -1.92 14.59 10.12
CA PRO A 78 -0.79 15.16 10.84
C PRO A 78 0.52 15.01 10.09
N SER A 79 0.84 13.81 9.55
CA SER A 79 2.03 13.62 8.73
C SER A 79 1.99 14.43 7.44
N LEU A 80 0.84 14.49 6.77
CA LEU A 80 0.67 15.25 5.54
C LEU A 80 0.89 16.75 5.77
N TRP A 81 0.24 17.34 6.77
CA TRP A 81 0.32 18.76 7.06
C TRP A 81 1.72 19.19 7.53
N ILE A 82 2.38 18.38 8.36
CA ILE A 82 3.76 18.65 8.78
C ILE A 82 4.69 18.62 7.55
N PHE A 83 4.54 17.63 6.69
CA PHE A 83 5.31 17.55 5.45
C PHE A 83 5.07 18.77 4.55
N MET A 84 3.81 19.16 4.32
CA MET A 84 3.45 20.34 3.53
C MET A 84 4.05 21.61 4.12
N ALA A 85 3.96 21.79 5.45
CA ALA A 85 4.54 22.95 6.13
C ALA A 85 6.07 23.00 5.96
N VAL A 86 6.76 21.87 6.10
CA VAL A 86 8.23 21.79 5.87
C VAL A 86 8.58 22.14 4.43
N CYS A 87 7.83 21.63 3.45
CA CYS A 87 8.05 21.92 2.04
C CYS A 87 7.84 23.41 1.71
N VAL A 88 6.79 24.03 2.24
CA VAL A 88 6.50 25.46 2.02
C VAL A 88 7.56 26.34 2.69
N LEU A 89 7.86 26.10 3.97
CA LEU A 89 8.86 26.87 4.72
C LEU A 89 10.27 26.71 4.15
N GLY A 90 10.57 25.53 3.61
CA GLY A 90 11.86 25.27 2.94
C GLY A 90 11.95 25.75 1.51
N GLY A 91 10.89 26.35 0.94
CA GLY A 91 10.84 26.77 -0.46
C GLY A 91 10.96 25.60 -1.47
N ILE A 92 10.63 24.38 -1.04
CA ILE A 92 10.80 23.16 -1.84
C ILE A 92 9.64 22.99 -2.83
N GLN A 93 8.41 23.18 -2.34
CA GLN A 93 7.19 23.00 -3.11
C GLN A 93 6.08 23.89 -2.55
N SER A 94 5.28 24.49 -3.45
CA SER A 94 4.06 25.20 -3.11
C SER A 94 2.86 24.25 -3.18
N PHE A 95 1.85 24.49 -2.32
CA PHE A 95 0.59 23.77 -2.31
C PHE A 95 -0.57 24.74 -2.43
N ARG A 96 -1.66 24.29 -3.05
CA ARG A 96 -2.90 25.06 -3.14
C ARG A 96 -3.78 24.78 -1.91
N LEU A 97 -4.71 25.69 -1.60
CA LEU A 97 -5.64 25.50 -0.48
C LEU A 97 -6.39 24.16 -0.49
N PRO A 98 -6.90 23.66 -1.64
CA PRO A 98 -7.55 22.34 -1.69
C PRO A 98 -6.64 21.19 -1.30
N ASP A 99 -5.32 21.29 -1.53
CA ASP A 99 -4.35 20.23 -1.24
C ASP A 99 -4.24 19.93 0.27
N ILE A 100 -4.67 20.88 1.13
CA ILE A 100 -4.74 20.70 2.58
C ILE A 100 -5.74 19.60 2.97
N PHE A 101 -6.83 19.46 2.22
CA PHE A 101 -7.90 18.50 2.48
C PHE A 101 -7.90 17.32 1.49
N ILE A 102 -7.54 17.59 0.23
CA ILE A 102 -7.49 16.60 -0.84
C ILE A 102 -6.03 16.44 -1.26
N PRO A 103 -5.34 15.40 -0.76
CA PRO A 103 -3.93 15.17 -1.10
C PRO A 103 -3.72 15.09 -2.62
N THR A 104 -2.64 15.64 -3.13
CA THR A 104 -2.29 15.55 -4.56
C THR A 104 -1.92 14.14 -5.00
N PHE A 105 -1.53 13.28 -4.07
CA PHE A 105 -1.14 11.90 -4.34
C PHE A 105 -2.37 11.01 -4.54
N TRP A 106 -2.52 10.39 -5.72
CA TRP A 106 -3.64 9.51 -6.06
C TRP A 106 -3.92 8.41 -5.00
N PHE A 107 -2.85 7.85 -4.44
CA PHE A 107 -2.94 6.79 -3.43
C PHE A 107 -3.63 7.28 -2.13
N LEU A 108 -3.31 8.51 -1.68
CA LEU A 108 -3.96 9.10 -0.51
C LEU A 108 -5.41 9.48 -0.81
N GLN A 109 -5.70 9.93 -2.04
CA GLN A 109 -7.09 10.15 -2.48
C GLN A 109 -7.88 8.84 -2.44
N ALA A 110 -7.33 7.78 -3.05
CA ALA A 110 -7.97 6.47 -3.07
C ALA A 110 -8.25 5.94 -1.67
N ILE A 111 -7.28 6.00 -0.74
CA ILE A 111 -7.48 5.47 0.62
C ILE A 111 -8.53 6.25 1.40
N LEU A 112 -8.68 7.55 1.19
CA LEU A 112 -9.74 8.36 1.82
C LEU A 112 -11.13 7.93 1.33
N VAL A 113 -11.31 7.76 0.03
CA VAL A 113 -12.55 7.25 -0.57
C VAL A 113 -12.83 5.83 -0.09
N PHE A 114 -11.81 4.97 -0.09
CA PHE A 114 -11.94 3.59 0.37
C PHE A 114 -12.30 3.49 1.85
N TYR A 115 -11.87 4.42 2.68
CA TYR A 115 -12.30 4.45 4.07
C TYR A 115 -13.81 4.62 4.20
N VAL A 116 -14.40 5.54 3.44
CA VAL A 116 -15.85 5.76 3.44
C VAL A 116 -16.59 4.52 2.92
N LEU A 117 -16.20 4.01 1.76
CA LEU A 117 -16.79 2.81 1.17
C LEU A 117 -16.68 1.60 2.11
N PHE A 118 -15.51 1.42 2.73
CA PHE A 118 -15.25 0.33 3.67
C PHE A 118 -16.12 0.38 4.91
N PHE A 119 -16.31 1.58 5.46
CA PHE A 119 -17.20 1.76 6.62
C PHE A 119 -18.59 1.23 6.31
N TYR A 120 -19.17 1.65 5.18
CA TYR A 120 -20.52 1.23 4.79
C TYR A 120 -20.57 -0.25 4.40
N SER A 121 -19.55 -0.76 3.68
CA SER A 121 -19.46 -2.17 3.32
C SER A 121 -19.46 -3.07 4.56
N VAL A 122 -18.67 -2.72 5.60
CA VAL A 122 -18.64 -3.50 6.85
C VAL A 122 -19.91 -3.30 7.67
N LYS A 123 -20.48 -2.10 7.69
CA LYS A 123 -21.70 -1.81 8.42
C LYS A 123 -22.88 -2.61 7.92
N PHE A 124 -23.08 -2.67 6.60
CA PHE A 124 -24.26 -3.29 6.00
C PHE A 124 -24.04 -4.75 5.57
N PHE A 125 -22.81 -5.12 5.19
CA PHE A 125 -22.51 -6.42 4.59
C PHE A 125 -21.43 -7.21 5.35
N LYS A 126 -21.27 -6.98 6.65
CA LYS A 126 -20.22 -7.59 7.49
C LYS A 126 -20.03 -9.10 7.27
N ARG A 127 -21.12 -9.87 7.14
CA ARG A 127 -21.06 -11.33 6.92
C ARG A 127 -20.94 -11.73 5.45
N GLN A 128 -21.08 -10.80 4.53
CA GLN A 128 -21.21 -11.04 3.09
C GLN A 128 -20.30 -10.11 2.28
N LEU A 129 -19.12 -9.77 2.82
CA LEU A 129 -18.15 -8.88 2.14
C LEU A 129 -17.75 -9.40 0.75
N TRP A 130 -17.79 -10.71 0.54
CA TRP A 130 -17.56 -11.31 -0.77
C TRP A 130 -18.56 -10.83 -1.83
N LYS A 131 -19.84 -10.59 -1.45
CA LYS A 131 -20.85 -10.04 -2.36
C LYS A 131 -20.52 -8.61 -2.77
N VAL A 132 -19.93 -7.81 -1.85
CA VAL A 132 -19.46 -6.48 -2.18
C VAL A 132 -18.30 -6.55 -3.18
N CYS A 133 -17.38 -7.51 -3.03
CA CYS A 133 -16.32 -7.74 -4.00
C CYS A 133 -16.88 -8.00 -5.40
N THR A 134 -17.90 -8.89 -5.52
CA THR A 134 -18.51 -9.21 -6.82
C THR A 134 -19.23 -8.01 -7.44
N VAL A 135 -19.88 -7.18 -6.63
CA VAL A 135 -20.52 -5.93 -7.12
C VAL A 135 -19.48 -4.98 -7.71
N PHE A 136 -18.28 -4.86 -7.13
CA PHE A 136 -17.22 -4.00 -7.65
C PHE A 136 -16.51 -4.54 -8.92
N VAL A 137 -16.65 -5.84 -9.23
CA VAL A 137 -16.17 -6.40 -10.49
C VAL A 137 -16.97 -5.85 -11.70
N LEU A 138 -18.27 -5.63 -11.54
CA LEU A 138 -19.11 -5.11 -12.64
C LEU A 138 -18.67 -3.72 -13.13
N PRO A 139 -18.50 -2.70 -12.28
CA PRO A 139 -18.00 -1.40 -12.75
C PRO A 139 -16.54 -1.46 -13.22
N LEU A 140 -15.72 -2.35 -12.69
CA LEU A 140 -14.36 -2.60 -13.22
C LEU A 140 -14.43 -3.02 -14.69
N LEU A 141 -15.22 -4.04 -15.00
CA LEU A 141 -15.37 -4.53 -16.37
C LEU A 141 -16.05 -3.51 -17.27
N ALA A 142 -17.13 -2.88 -16.79
CA ALA A 142 -17.86 -1.85 -17.57
C ALA A 142 -16.91 -0.69 -17.93
N THR A 143 -16.17 -0.15 -16.95
CA THR A 143 -15.20 0.92 -17.19
C THR A 143 -14.10 0.47 -18.13
N TYR A 144 -13.58 -0.76 -17.95
CA TYR A 144 -12.55 -1.32 -18.83
C TYR A 144 -13.01 -1.34 -20.30
N PHE A 145 -14.20 -1.87 -20.59
CA PHE A 145 -14.69 -1.97 -21.96
C PHE A 145 -15.21 -0.65 -22.56
N CYS A 146 -15.56 0.32 -21.71
CA CYS A 146 -15.99 1.65 -22.16
C CYS A 146 -14.81 2.60 -22.44
N VAL A 147 -13.63 2.34 -21.89
CA VAL A 147 -12.44 3.17 -22.11
C VAL A 147 -11.73 2.70 -23.39
N PRO A 148 -11.38 3.62 -24.33
CA PRO A 148 -10.55 3.27 -25.47
C PRO A 148 -9.20 2.71 -24.99
N HIS A 149 -8.91 1.46 -25.32
CA HIS A 149 -7.65 0.87 -24.91
C HIS A 149 -6.60 0.89 -26.00
N GLN A 150 -5.51 1.57 -25.71
CA GLN A 150 -4.27 1.46 -26.46
C GLN A 150 -3.17 1.16 -25.44
N GLY A 151 -2.71 -0.08 -25.40
CA GLY A 151 -1.63 -0.51 -24.50
C GLY A 151 -2.06 -0.80 -23.06
N TRP A 152 -1.20 -0.45 -22.13
CA TRP A 152 -1.37 -0.72 -20.69
C TRP A 152 -2.29 0.30 -20.02
N ILE A 153 -3.52 -0.10 -19.63
CA ILE A 153 -4.49 0.81 -19.01
C ILE A 153 -4.88 0.44 -17.58
N ILE A 154 -4.75 -0.83 -17.19
CA ILE A 154 -5.23 -1.33 -15.89
C ILE A 154 -4.60 -0.57 -14.70
N GLU A 155 -3.31 -0.26 -14.78
CA GLU A 155 -2.57 0.44 -13.73
C GLU A 155 -2.19 1.87 -14.12
N ASN A 156 -2.63 2.33 -15.30
CA ASN A 156 -2.27 3.67 -15.77
C ASN A 156 -2.97 4.73 -14.92
N THR A 157 -2.18 5.56 -14.25
CA THR A 157 -2.67 6.66 -13.42
C THR A 157 -2.71 7.99 -14.17
N GLU A 158 -2.05 8.08 -15.34
CA GLU A 158 -1.88 9.33 -16.07
C GLU A 158 -3.14 9.76 -16.81
N HIS A 159 -3.97 8.81 -17.23
CA HIS A 159 -5.17 9.07 -18.04
C HIS A 159 -6.48 9.15 -17.22
N ASN A 160 -6.41 9.41 -15.91
CA ASN A 160 -7.57 9.53 -15.01
C ASN A 160 -8.55 8.33 -15.05
N HIS A 161 -8.10 7.18 -15.45
CA HIS A 161 -8.91 5.98 -15.44
C HIS A 161 -8.93 5.41 -14.02
N PHE A 162 -10.04 5.48 -13.33
CA PHE A 162 -10.21 4.94 -11.98
C PHE A 162 -10.23 3.39 -11.94
N LEU A 163 -9.78 2.71 -12.99
CA LEU A 163 -9.75 1.25 -13.07
C LEU A 163 -9.00 0.62 -11.90
N HIS A 164 -7.81 1.16 -11.59
CA HIS A 164 -7.00 0.67 -10.48
C HIS A 164 -7.68 0.85 -9.10
N TRP A 165 -8.61 1.80 -8.94
CA TRP A 165 -9.36 1.97 -7.70
C TRP A 165 -10.31 0.82 -7.44
N TYR A 166 -10.99 0.28 -8.48
CA TYR A 166 -11.92 -0.83 -8.32
C TYR A 166 -11.24 -2.08 -7.81
N PHE A 167 -10.13 -2.49 -8.44
CA PHE A 167 -9.46 -3.72 -8.00
C PHE A 167 -8.67 -3.53 -6.70
N TYR A 168 -8.09 -2.35 -6.41
CA TYR A 168 -7.47 -2.11 -5.11
C TYR A 168 -8.49 -2.09 -3.98
N TYR A 169 -9.70 -1.60 -4.25
CA TYR A 169 -10.77 -1.69 -3.26
C TYR A 169 -11.19 -3.15 -3.01
N ILE A 170 -11.31 -3.96 -4.06
CA ILE A 170 -11.55 -5.41 -3.93
C ILE A 170 -10.45 -6.08 -3.08
N ILE A 171 -9.18 -5.77 -3.35
CA ILE A 171 -8.05 -6.29 -2.56
C ILE A 171 -8.13 -5.86 -1.09
N MET A 172 -8.55 -4.63 -0.82
CA MET A 172 -8.81 -4.15 0.54
C MET A 172 -9.92 -4.96 1.23
N LEU A 173 -11.00 -5.28 0.54
CA LEU A 173 -12.07 -6.16 1.05
C LEU A 173 -11.58 -7.59 1.27
N LEU A 174 -10.70 -8.13 0.41
CA LEU A 174 -10.05 -9.44 0.63
C LEU A 174 -9.23 -9.45 1.93
N GLY A 175 -8.54 -8.37 2.25
CA GLY A 175 -7.87 -8.20 3.55
C GLY A 175 -8.86 -8.26 4.72
N ALA A 176 -10.03 -7.62 4.60
CA ALA A 176 -11.08 -7.70 5.62
C ALA A 176 -11.66 -9.11 5.77
N ILE A 177 -11.87 -9.82 4.66
CA ILE A 177 -12.31 -11.21 4.65
C ILE A 177 -11.27 -12.13 5.32
N ALA A 178 -9.99 -11.91 5.04
CA ALA A 178 -8.90 -12.62 5.72
C ALA A 178 -8.92 -12.38 7.24
N ALA A 179 -9.13 -11.14 7.68
CA ALA A 179 -9.28 -10.80 9.10
C ALA A 179 -10.52 -11.44 9.75
N GLN A 180 -11.60 -11.58 8.99
CA GLN A 180 -12.83 -12.24 9.44
C GLN A 180 -12.60 -13.74 9.66
N ARG A 181 -11.87 -14.41 8.76
CA ARG A 181 -11.61 -15.85 8.80
C ARG A 181 -10.54 -16.25 9.82
N GLN A 182 -9.67 -15.33 10.22
CA GLN A 182 -8.52 -15.61 11.12
C GLN A 182 -8.93 -16.10 12.53
N THR A 183 -10.20 -16.16 12.88
CA THR A 183 -10.67 -16.69 14.18
C THR A 183 -10.53 -18.20 14.31
N ASN A 184 -10.25 -18.91 13.23
CA ASN A 184 -10.12 -20.38 13.20
C ASN A 184 -8.65 -20.76 13.03
N THR A 185 -8.21 -21.76 13.77
CA THR A 185 -6.87 -22.36 13.78
C THR A 185 -6.43 -22.79 12.39
N GLU A 186 -5.65 -21.96 11.72
CA GLU A 186 -5.04 -22.33 10.45
C GLU A 186 -3.66 -22.93 10.70
N ILE A 187 -3.39 -24.06 10.04
CA ILE A 187 -2.10 -24.74 10.04
C ILE A 187 -1.06 -23.79 9.39
N PRO A 188 0.12 -23.56 10.03
CA PRO A 188 1.17 -22.76 9.45
C PRO A 188 1.59 -23.32 8.09
N SER A 189 1.46 -22.52 7.04
CA SER A 189 1.93 -22.94 5.72
C SER A 189 3.47 -22.96 5.67
N SER A 190 4.05 -23.91 4.93
CA SER A 190 5.50 -23.96 4.73
C SER A 190 6.00 -22.66 4.11
N ILE A 191 7.00 -22.02 4.77
CA ILE A 191 7.63 -20.78 4.27
C ILE A 191 8.16 -20.98 2.85
N ALA A 192 8.82 -22.10 2.58
CA ALA A 192 9.36 -22.40 1.24
C ALA A 192 8.26 -22.43 0.18
N ARG A 193 7.16 -23.13 0.44
CA ARG A 193 6.02 -23.24 -0.50
C ARG A 193 5.35 -21.88 -0.73
N THR A 194 5.08 -21.11 0.31
CA THR A 194 4.45 -19.79 0.16
C THR A 194 5.38 -18.78 -0.50
N LEU A 195 6.69 -18.81 -0.21
CA LEU A 195 7.68 -17.98 -0.88
C LEU A 195 7.78 -18.33 -2.37
N SER A 196 7.85 -19.62 -2.72
CA SER A 196 7.85 -20.06 -4.12
C SER A 196 6.61 -19.59 -4.87
N ALA A 197 5.43 -19.67 -4.24
CA ALA A 197 4.19 -19.18 -4.84
C ALA A 197 4.22 -17.65 -5.04
N VAL A 198 4.70 -16.88 -4.05
CA VAL A 198 4.84 -15.42 -4.14
C VAL A 198 5.79 -15.04 -5.28
N LEU A 199 6.95 -15.69 -5.38
CA LEU A 199 7.92 -15.44 -6.43
C LEU A 199 7.39 -15.83 -7.82
N PHE A 200 6.70 -16.97 -7.92
CA PHE A 200 6.08 -17.41 -9.17
C PHE A 200 5.00 -16.43 -9.64
N ILE A 201 4.08 -16.00 -8.76
CA ILE A 201 3.03 -15.04 -9.11
C ILE A 201 3.65 -13.70 -9.52
N ALA A 202 4.69 -13.23 -8.82
CA ALA A 202 5.40 -12.01 -9.18
C ALA A 202 6.07 -12.14 -10.57
N ALA A 203 6.71 -13.28 -10.86
CA ALA A 203 7.32 -13.53 -12.15
C ALA A 203 6.28 -13.53 -13.28
N VAL A 204 5.14 -14.24 -13.10
CA VAL A 204 4.03 -14.22 -14.06
C VAL A 204 3.50 -12.80 -14.28
N TYR A 205 3.31 -12.03 -13.20
CA TYR A 205 2.90 -10.62 -13.29
C TYR A 205 3.88 -9.79 -14.14
N TYR A 206 5.19 -9.92 -13.91
CA TYR A 206 6.18 -9.15 -14.67
C TYR A 206 6.29 -9.62 -16.12
N CYS A 207 6.26 -10.92 -16.38
CA CYS A 207 6.25 -11.45 -17.75
C CYS A 207 5.03 -10.94 -18.51
N LEU A 208 3.85 -10.96 -17.88
CA LEU A 208 2.62 -10.46 -18.49
C LEU A 208 2.68 -8.96 -18.74
N LYS A 209 3.17 -8.17 -17.78
CA LYS A 209 3.35 -6.73 -17.93
C LYS A 209 4.30 -6.38 -19.08
N ILE A 210 5.47 -7.00 -19.15
CA ILE A 210 6.44 -6.80 -20.24
C ILE A 210 5.83 -7.21 -21.57
N TYR A 211 5.16 -8.37 -21.63
CA TYR A 211 4.49 -8.86 -22.81
C TYR A 211 3.46 -7.86 -23.36
N ILE A 212 2.55 -7.37 -22.51
CA ILE A 212 1.50 -6.42 -22.90
C ILE A 212 2.10 -5.09 -23.37
N LEU A 213 3.17 -4.60 -22.72
CA LEU A 213 3.83 -3.35 -23.10
C LEU A 213 4.50 -3.40 -24.48
N HIS A 214 4.92 -4.60 -24.94
CA HIS A 214 5.65 -4.78 -26.18
C HIS A 214 4.82 -5.46 -27.30
N THR A 215 3.55 -5.80 -27.06
CA THR A 215 2.73 -6.57 -28.00
C THR A 215 1.71 -5.69 -28.74
N VAL A 216 1.42 -6.09 -30.00
CA VAL A 216 0.44 -5.47 -30.88
C VAL A 216 -0.98 -5.93 -30.52
N ARG A 217 -1.88 -5.02 -30.54
CA ARG A 217 -3.36 -4.97 -30.32
C ARG A 217 -4.21 -6.21 -29.93
N PRO A 218 -4.13 -7.43 -30.46
CA PRO A 218 -5.19 -8.42 -30.19
C PRO A 218 -5.17 -9.04 -28.81
N LEU A 219 -4.14 -8.81 -28.00
CA LEU A 219 -3.95 -9.48 -26.70
C LEU A 219 -3.97 -8.52 -25.49
N TYR A 220 -4.43 -7.26 -25.68
CA TYR A 220 -4.52 -6.31 -24.58
C TYR A 220 -5.45 -6.78 -23.46
N ASP A 221 -6.48 -7.56 -23.77
CA ASP A 221 -7.45 -8.03 -22.79
C ASP A 221 -6.86 -9.02 -21.77
N VAL A 222 -5.69 -9.60 -22.05
CA VAL A 222 -4.95 -10.42 -21.09
C VAL A 222 -4.58 -9.61 -19.82
N GLN A 223 -4.50 -8.27 -19.92
CA GLN A 223 -4.28 -7.41 -18.75
C GLN A 223 -5.39 -7.53 -17.69
N LEU A 224 -6.59 -8.00 -18.04
CA LEU A 224 -7.65 -8.31 -17.06
C LEU A 224 -7.26 -9.41 -16.08
N CYS A 225 -6.21 -10.20 -16.36
CA CYS A 225 -5.64 -11.14 -15.40
C CYS A 225 -4.84 -10.45 -14.28
N ILE A 226 -4.41 -9.19 -14.48
CA ILE A 226 -3.57 -8.46 -13.51
C ILE A 226 -4.26 -8.30 -12.15
N PRO A 227 -5.52 -7.84 -12.03
CA PRO A 227 -6.21 -7.77 -10.75
C PRO A 227 -6.24 -9.11 -10.00
N ILE A 228 -6.38 -10.22 -10.74
CA ILE A 228 -6.37 -11.58 -10.17
C ILE A 228 -4.99 -11.92 -9.62
N LEU A 229 -3.93 -11.66 -10.40
CA LEU A 229 -2.54 -11.89 -9.97
C LEU A 229 -2.20 -11.06 -8.73
N LEU A 230 -2.61 -9.79 -8.67
CA LEU A 230 -2.40 -8.92 -7.52
C LEU A 230 -3.16 -9.41 -6.28
N ALA A 231 -4.38 -9.91 -6.45
CA ALA A 231 -5.16 -10.52 -5.37
C ALA A 231 -4.48 -11.79 -4.83
N LEU A 232 -4.07 -12.70 -5.72
CA LEU A 232 -3.36 -13.93 -5.37
C LEU A 232 -2.01 -13.59 -4.69
N PHE A 233 -1.24 -12.66 -5.26
CA PHE A 233 0.00 -12.18 -4.65
C PHE A 233 -0.21 -11.70 -3.22
N SER A 234 -1.27 -10.91 -2.98
CA SER A 234 -1.59 -10.39 -1.65
C SER A 234 -1.97 -11.51 -0.67
N ILE A 235 -2.76 -12.50 -1.11
CA ILE A 235 -3.19 -13.64 -0.28
C ILE A 235 -1.98 -14.51 0.09
N TYR A 236 -1.14 -14.89 -0.87
CA TYR A 236 0.04 -15.72 -0.59
C TYR A 236 1.09 -14.97 0.22
N THR A 237 1.30 -13.68 -0.04
CA THR A 237 2.18 -12.84 0.79
C THR A 237 1.66 -12.69 2.22
N PHE A 238 0.34 -12.65 2.43
CA PHE A 238 -0.23 -12.66 3.76
C PHE A 238 0.05 -13.98 4.51
N GLN A 239 -0.08 -15.12 3.84
CA GLN A 239 0.28 -16.43 4.42
C GLN A 239 1.77 -16.49 4.77
N LEU A 240 2.63 -16.02 3.86
CA LEU A 240 4.07 -15.91 4.11
C LEU A 240 4.36 -15.00 5.31
N SER A 241 3.67 -13.86 5.39
CA SER A 241 3.83 -12.88 6.47
C SER A 241 3.44 -13.47 7.84
N LYS A 242 2.41 -14.31 7.91
CA LYS A 242 2.05 -15.06 9.14
C LYS A 242 3.22 -15.93 9.60
N SER A 243 3.72 -16.80 8.71
CA SER A 243 4.83 -17.72 9.03
C SER A 243 6.14 -16.99 9.36
N LEU A 244 6.43 -15.87 8.68
CA LEU A 244 7.59 -15.03 8.99
C LEU A 244 7.44 -14.31 10.34
N SER A 245 6.25 -13.82 10.67
CA SER A 245 5.98 -13.17 11.96
C SER A 245 6.19 -14.13 13.12
N GLU A 246 5.74 -15.38 13.00
CA GLU A 246 6.01 -16.43 14.00
C GLU A 246 7.52 -16.70 14.16
N ARG A 247 8.24 -16.75 13.04
CA ARG A 247 9.69 -16.95 13.05
C ARG A 247 10.44 -15.78 13.69
N LEU A 248 10.03 -14.55 13.36
CA LEU A 248 10.60 -13.32 13.92
C LEU A 248 10.33 -13.17 15.43
N SER A 249 9.29 -13.83 15.95
CA SER A 249 8.96 -13.84 17.38
C SER A 249 9.81 -14.82 18.20
N ARG A 250 10.66 -15.64 17.55
CA ARG A 250 11.54 -16.59 18.25
C ARG A 250 12.72 -15.91 18.93
N PRO A 251 13.25 -16.47 20.01
CA PRO A 251 14.50 -16.03 20.62
C PRO A 251 15.62 -15.93 19.59
N GLY A 252 16.42 -14.86 19.63
CA GLY A 252 17.52 -14.60 18.70
C GLY A 252 17.14 -13.74 17.49
N CYS A 253 15.87 -13.61 17.12
CA CYS A 253 15.42 -12.78 15.98
C CYS A 253 15.01 -11.34 16.36
N GLY A 254 15.20 -10.92 17.61
CA GLY A 254 14.68 -9.64 18.13
C GLY A 254 15.15 -8.41 17.35
N LYS A 255 16.42 -8.35 16.91
CA LYS A 255 16.94 -7.24 16.09
C LYS A 255 16.27 -7.17 14.73
N ALA A 256 16.13 -8.30 14.05
CA ALA A 256 15.45 -8.37 12.74
C ALA A 256 13.98 -8.00 12.85
N ALA A 257 13.29 -8.52 13.88
CA ALA A 257 11.90 -8.16 14.17
C ALA A 257 11.73 -6.65 14.41
N SER A 258 12.65 -6.04 15.18
CA SER A 258 12.63 -4.59 15.46
C SER A 258 12.77 -3.77 14.18
N VAL A 259 13.70 -4.11 13.30
CA VAL A 259 13.91 -3.43 12.01
C VAL A 259 12.66 -3.55 11.12
N VAL A 260 12.12 -4.76 10.95
CA VAL A 260 10.92 -5.01 10.15
C VAL A 260 9.72 -4.23 10.70
N ASN A 261 9.50 -4.28 12.01
CA ASN A 261 8.39 -3.55 12.65
C ASN A 261 8.56 -2.04 12.56
N TYR A 262 9.78 -1.53 12.71
CA TYR A 262 10.07 -0.10 12.60
C TYR A 262 9.78 0.41 11.19
N ILE A 263 10.34 -0.20 10.15
CA ILE A 263 10.11 0.21 8.76
C ILE A 263 8.63 0.05 8.38
N ALA A 264 7.99 -1.06 8.77
CA ALA A 264 6.55 -1.26 8.57
C ALA A 264 5.69 -0.18 9.25
N SER A 265 6.16 0.41 10.34
CA SER A 265 5.46 1.51 11.01
C SER A 265 5.57 2.85 10.28
N LEU A 266 6.61 3.02 9.46
CA LEU A 266 6.90 4.25 8.71
C LEU A 266 6.25 4.29 7.31
N THR A 267 5.44 3.28 6.93
CA THR A 267 4.94 3.10 5.55
C THR A 267 4.31 4.36 4.95
N LEU A 268 3.46 5.05 5.72
CA LEU A 268 2.80 6.29 5.28
C LEU A 268 3.80 7.44 5.14
N ASP A 269 4.67 7.60 6.13
CA ASP A 269 5.63 8.69 6.18
C ASP A 269 6.68 8.55 5.06
N ILE A 270 7.14 7.32 4.79
CA ILE A 270 8.01 7.01 3.64
C ILE A 270 7.32 7.42 2.33
N TYR A 271 6.05 7.03 2.14
CA TYR A 271 5.29 7.38 0.95
C TYR A 271 5.20 8.90 0.74
N ILE A 272 4.99 9.65 1.81
CA ILE A 272 4.83 11.11 1.74
C ILE A 272 6.15 11.79 1.37
N VAL A 273 7.28 11.40 1.98
CA VAL A 273 8.57 12.11 1.81
C VAL A 273 9.37 11.69 0.59
N GLN A 274 9.14 10.47 0.07
CA GLN A 274 10.03 9.85 -0.92
C GLN A 274 10.20 10.68 -2.21
N PHE A 275 9.12 11.25 -2.74
CA PHE A 275 9.16 11.97 -4.02
C PHE A 275 10.06 13.20 -3.98
N VAL A 276 9.96 13.99 -2.91
CA VAL A 276 10.79 15.18 -2.74
C VAL A 276 12.26 14.80 -2.57
N ILE A 277 12.54 13.80 -1.72
CA ILE A 277 13.90 13.37 -1.45
C ILE A 277 14.55 12.79 -2.71
N MET A 278 13.87 11.92 -3.43
CA MET A 278 14.40 11.34 -4.68
C MET A 278 14.77 12.41 -5.69
N GLY A 279 13.96 13.46 -5.83
CA GLY A 279 14.26 14.59 -6.71
C GLY A 279 15.60 15.28 -6.41
N TYR A 280 16.00 15.36 -5.14
CA TYR A 280 17.31 15.89 -4.77
C TYR A 280 18.46 14.97 -5.14
N PHE A 281 18.25 13.65 -5.06
CA PHE A 281 19.29 12.66 -5.28
C PHE A 281 19.56 12.34 -6.75
N THR A 282 18.73 12.80 -7.69
CA THR A 282 18.97 12.66 -9.13
C THR A 282 20.27 13.35 -9.60
N ARG A 283 20.83 14.24 -8.78
CA ARG A 283 22.11 14.94 -9.05
C ARG A 283 23.33 14.03 -8.83
N TYR A 284 23.18 12.93 -8.13
CA TYR A 284 24.28 12.04 -7.76
C TYR A 284 24.27 10.79 -8.61
N ALA A 285 25.46 10.37 -9.07
CA ALA A 285 25.60 9.16 -9.85
C ALA A 285 25.27 7.89 -9.06
N PHE A 286 24.79 6.86 -9.77
CA PHE A 286 24.65 5.52 -9.22
C PHE A 286 26.04 4.97 -8.81
N PRO A 287 26.17 4.28 -7.68
CA PRO A 287 25.12 3.87 -6.74
C PRO A 287 24.82 4.86 -5.60
N PHE A 288 25.58 5.98 -5.49
CA PHE A 288 25.45 6.91 -4.36
C PHE A 288 24.09 7.59 -4.30
N GLY A 289 23.53 8.03 -5.44
CA GLY A 289 22.19 8.60 -5.51
C GLY A 289 21.13 7.62 -5.01
N TYR A 290 21.24 6.36 -5.43
CA TYR A 290 20.31 5.30 -5.04
C TYR A 290 20.34 5.02 -3.52
N PHE A 291 21.49 4.63 -2.98
CA PHE A 291 21.59 4.28 -1.55
C PHE A 291 21.42 5.50 -0.64
N GLY A 292 21.95 6.66 -1.05
CA GLY A 292 21.79 7.91 -0.32
C GLY A 292 20.33 8.32 -0.20
N SER A 293 19.53 8.18 -1.27
CA SER A 293 18.10 8.47 -1.24
C SER A 293 17.34 7.55 -0.28
N ILE A 294 17.63 6.25 -0.27
CA ILE A 294 17.00 5.29 0.65
C ILE A 294 17.27 5.69 2.10
N VAL A 295 18.53 5.97 2.44
CA VAL A 295 18.89 6.39 3.81
C VAL A 295 18.18 7.69 4.19
N ALA A 296 18.20 8.69 3.29
CA ALA A 296 17.56 9.99 3.54
C ALA A 296 16.04 9.85 3.70
N ILE A 297 15.38 9.01 2.88
CA ILE A 297 13.94 8.72 2.99
C ILE A 297 13.63 8.10 4.36
N LEU A 298 14.39 7.11 4.80
CA LEU A 298 14.18 6.45 6.10
C LEU A 298 14.37 7.41 7.27
N LEU A 299 15.39 8.27 7.22
CA LEU A 299 15.64 9.29 8.25
C LEU A 299 14.52 10.33 8.29
N ALA A 300 14.15 10.90 7.15
CA ALA A 300 13.09 11.90 7.07
C ALA A 300 11.73 11.33 7.50
N ALA A 301 11.39 10.11 7.06
CA ALA A 301 10.19 9.42 7.48
C ALA A 301 10.18 9.14 8.99
N GLY A 302 11.33 8.76 9.56
CA GLY A 302 11.48 8.55 11.00
C GLY A 302 11.25 9.82 11.81
N ILE A 303 11.79 10.96 11.36
CA ILE A 303 11.58 12.28 11.96
C ILE A 303 10.10 12.68 11.84
N LEU A 304 9.53 12.61 10.63
CA LEU A 304 8.13 12.93 10.38
C LEU A 304 7.19 12.09 11.26
N ASN A 305 7.43 10.80 11.36
CA ASN A 305 6.64 9.89 12.21
C ASN A 305 6.68 10.27 13.69
N ARG A 306 7.84 10.65 14.22
CA ARG A 306 7.97 11.09 15.62
C ARG A 306 7.16 12.36 15.88
N ILE A 307 7.31 13.37 15.02
CA ILE A 307 6.59 14.64 15.15
C ILE A 307 5.08 14.42 14.99
N SER A 308 4.64 13.64 13.98
CA SER A 308 3.22 13.39 13.75
C SER A 308 2.55 12.60 14.88
N LYS A 309 3.27 11.67 15.50
CA LYS A 309 2.77 10.97 16.72
C LYS A 309 2.55 11.91 17.88
N TYR A 310 3.48 12.84 18.11
CA TYR A 310 3.35 13.85 19.16
C TYR A 310 2.12 14.74 18.90
N VAL A 311 1.99 15.28 17.69
CA VAL A 311 0.82 16.09 17.29
C VAL A 311 -0.47 15.28 17.41
N THR A 312 -0.48 14.03 16.97
CA THR A 312 -1.65 13.15 17.05
C THR A 312 -2.07 12.89 18.51
N SER A 313 -1.12 12.68 19.42
CA SER A 313 -1.41 12.47 20.84
C SER A 313 -2.04 13.71 21.47
N PHE A 314 -1.52 14.89 21.13
CA PHE A 314 -2.06 16.18 21.59
C PHE A 314 -3.49 16.43 21.08
N LEU A 315 -3.74 16.19 19.78
CA LEU A 315 -5.07 16.34 19.20
C LEU A 315 -6.09 15.38 19.81
N ARG A 316 -5.72 14.13 20.06
CA ARG A 316 -6.61 13.15 20.70
C ARG A 316 -6.97 13.54 22.12
N ALA A 317 -6.02 14.04 22.89
CA ALA A 317 -6.28 14.50 24.25
C ALA A 317 -7.25 15.70 24.34
N ARG A 318 -7.42 16.46 23.22
CA ARG A 318 -8.36 17.58 23.16
C ARG A 318 -9.71 17.23 22.54
N LEU A 319 -9.80 16.12 21.80
CA LEU A 319 -11.01 15.67 21.10
C LEU A 319 -11.73 14.53 21.85
N SER A 320 -11.13 14.00 22.91
CA SER A 320 -11.74 13.07 23.87
C SER A 320 -12.37 13.81 25.03
#